data_e89fc61ee562e69b9759ef14c1b9c3e6
#
_entry.id   e89fc61ee562e69b9759ef14c1b9c3e6
#
_cell.length_a   1.000
_cell.length_b   1.000
_cell.length_c   1.000
_cell.angle_alpha   90.00
_cell.angle_beta   90.00
_cell.angle_gamma   90.00
#
_symmetry.space_group_name_H-M   'P 1'
#
loop_
_entity.id
_entity.type
_entity.pdbx_description
1 polymer ?
#
loop_
_entity_poly.entity_id
_entity_poly.type
_entity_poly.pdbx_seq_one_letter_code
_entity_poly.pdbx_strand_id
1 'polypeptide(L)'
;AAPQDSLIHPLLMRNGDSRPLQRPTTPLPSLDLLTPPPSEVEPVDTFALEQMARLVEARLADFRIKADVVNYSPGPVITRFELNLAPGVKAARISNLSRDLARSLSTVAVRVVEVIPGKPYVGLELPNKKRQTVYLREVLDNAKFRENPSPLTVVLGKDIAGDPVVADLAKMPHLLVAGTTGSGKSVGVNAMILSMLYKAQPEDVRFIMIDPKMLELSVYEGIPHLLTEVVTDMKDAANALRWSVNEMERRYKLMSALGVRN
;
A
#
# COMPACT_ATOMS: atom_id res chain seq x y z
N ALA A 1 42.20 8.48 13.40
CA ALA A 1 41.00 7.75 13.03
C ALA A 1 39.85 8.75 12.88
N ALA A 2 39.28 8.85 11.71
CA ALA A 2 38.20 9.77 11.45
C ALA A 2 36.96 9.34 12.24
N PRO A 3 36.42 10.20 13.11
CA PRO A 3 35.24 9.86 13.90
C PRO A 3 33.98 9.51 13.04
N GLN A 4 34.04 9.81 11.76
CA GLN A 4 32.93 9.57 10.82
C GLN A 4 32.76 8.10 10.45
N ASP A 5 33.83 7.30 10.51
CA ASP A 5 33.79 5.90 10.15
C ASP A 5 33.02 5.06 11.18
N SER A 6 32.97 5.54 12.44
CA SER A 6 32.27 4.85 13.52
C SER A 6 30.73 4.95 13.41
N LEU A 7 30.20 5.88 12.61
CA LEU A 7 28.76 6.08 12.42
C LEU A 7 28.19 5.27 11.26
N ILE A 8 29.05 4.68 10.42
CA ILE A 8 28.63 3.90 9.27
C ILE A 8 28.65 2.42 9.65
N HIS A 9 27.55 1.74 9.37
CA HIS A 9 27.49 0.29 9.61
C HIS A 9 28.63 -0.43 8.85
N PRO A 10 29.34 -1.40 9.47
CA PRO A 10 30.47 -2.08 8.83
C PRO A 10 30.17 -2.65 7.45
N LEU A 11 28.92 -3.05 7.17
CA LEU A 11 28.53 -3.58 5.87
C LEU A 11 28.64 -2.54 4.75
N LEU A 12 28.44 -1.26 5.04
CA LEU A 12 28.60 -0.18 4.06
C LEU A 12 30.07 0.07 3.71
N MET A 13 30.99 -0.38 4.54
CA MET A 13 32.42 -0.22 4.33
C MET A 13 33.09 -1.42 3.66
N ARG A 14 32.36 -2.50 3.43
CA ARG A 14 32.85 -3.76 2.88
C ARG A 14 32.72 -3.78 1.37
N ASN A 15 33.47 -3.07 0.61
CA ASN A 15 33.60 -3.17 -0.85
C ASN A 15 32.35 -3.73 -1.59
N GLY A 16 31.15 -3.28 -1.22
CA GLY A 16 29.91 -3.68 -1.81
C GLY A 16 29.34 -5.03 -1.36
N ASP A 17 29.94 -5.72 -0.42
CA ASP A 17 29.36 -6.94 0.15
C ASP A 17 28.24 -6.56 1.13
N SER A 18 27.01 -6.74 0.71
CA SER A 18 25.81 -6.40 1.48
C SER A 18 25.26 -7.56 2.31
N ARG A 19 25.96 -8.70 2.36
CA ARG A 19 25.52 -9.82 3.19
C ARG A 19 25.65 -9.50 4.67
N PRO A 20 24.72 -9.99 5.53
CA PRO A 20 24.83 -9.80 6.97
C PRO A 20 26.16 -10.33 7.51
N LEU A 21 26.74 -9.64 8.50
CA LEU A 21 27.93 -10.11 9.19
C LEU A 21 27.67 -11.41 9.97
N GLN A 22 26.47 -11.52 10.50
CA GLN A 22 25.98 -12.72 11.19
C GLN A 22 24.64 -13.11 10.63
N ARG A 23 24.45 -14.42 10.40
CA ARG A 23 23.13 -14.94 10.03
C ARG A 23 22.21 -14.91 11.24
N PRO A 24 20.97 -14.49 11.08
CA PRO A 24 19.97 -14.63 12.14
C PRO A 24 19.80 -16.11 12.49
N THR A 25 19.75 -16.41 13.78
CA THR A 25 19.49 -17.77 14.26
C THR A 25 18.00 -18.08 14.35
N THR A 26 17.18 -17.05 14.19
CA THR A 26 15.72 -17.16 14.28
C THR A 26 15.10 -17.35 12.89
N PRO A 27 14.01 -18.14 12.79
CA PRO A 27 13.24 -18.22 11.56
C PRO A 27 12.54 -16.89 11.25
N LEU A 28 11.85 -16.84 10.10
CA LEU A 28 10.97 -15.71 9.79
C LEU A 28 9.91 -15.53 10.90
N PRO A 29 9.48 -14.29 11.15
CA PRO A 29 8.46 -14.04 12.15
C PRO A 29 7.18 -14.82 11.87
N SER A 30 6.53 -15.29 12.94
CA SER A 30 5.22 -15.93 12.84
C SER A 30 4.11 -14.90 12.77
N LEU A 31 3.08 -15.19 11.99
CA LEU A 31 1.86 -14.37 11.94
C LEU A 31 1.16 -14.27 13.29
N ASP A 32 1.46 -15.19 14.22
CA ASP A 32 0.91 -15.16 15.59
C ASP A 32 1.34 -13.92 16.38
N LEU A 33 2.40 -13.23 15.95
CA LEU A 33 2.79 -11.95 16.53
C LEU A 33 1.83 -10.81 16.20
N LEU A 34 0.98 -10.99 15.20
CA LEU A 34 0.02 -9.98 14.75
C LEU A 34 -1.36 -10.28 15.33
N THR A 35 -2.11 -9.21 15.57
CA THR A 35 -3.48 -9.32 16.05
C THR A 35 -4.36 -10.06 15.05
N PRO A 36 -5.07 -11.12 15.43
CA PRO A 36 -5.98 -11.79 14.52
C PRO A 36 -7.20 -10.92 14.23
N PRO A 37 -7.77 -11.03 13.02
CA PRO A 37 -9.03 -10.37 12.73
C PRO A 37 -10.16 -10.97 13.57
N PRO A 38 -11.27 -10.23 13.81
CA PRO A 38 -12.42 -10.78 14.50
C PRO A 38 -12.98 -11.99 13.76
N SER A 39 -13.38 -13.01 14.51
CA SER A 39 -13.97 -14.24 13.96
C SER A 39 -15.39 -14.02 13.42
N GLU A 40 -16.09 -13.04 13.96
CA GLU A 40 -17.43 -12.66 13.52
C GLU A 40 -17.36 -11.36 12.71
N VAL A 41 -17.77 -11.46 11.44
CA VAL A 41 -17.96 -10.30 10.57
C VAL A 41 -19.44 -9.94 10.65
N GLU A 42 -19.74 -8.66 10.89
CA GLU A 42 -21.14 -8.19 10.78
C GLU A 42 -21.67 -8.51 9.37
N PRO A 43 -22.85 -9.16 9.26
CA PRO A 43 -23.43 -9.43 7.95
C PRO A 43 -23.74 -8.13 7.26
N VAL A 44 -23.64 -8.13 5.91
CA VAL A 44 -23.98 -7.00 5.07
C VAL A 44 -25.48 -6.71 5.23
N ASP A 45 -25.81 -5.47 5.59
CA ASP A 45 -27.21 -5.02 5.66
C ASP A 45 -27.70 -4.66 4.26
N THR A 46 -28.29 -5.65 3.60
CA THR A 46 -28.83 -5.48 2.24
C THR A 46 -29.96 -4.48 2.17
N PHE A 47 -30.74 -4.34 3.24
CA PHE A 47 -31.81 -3.35 3.30
C PHE A 47 -31.25 -1.93 3.30
N ALA A 48 -30.21 -1.67 4.12
CA ALA A 48 -29.56 -0.36 4.15
C ALA A 48 -28.89 -0.03 2.81
N LEU A 49 -28.30 -1.01 2.13
CA LEU A 49 -27.72 -0.83 0.79
C LEU A 49 -28.77 -0.49 -0.25
N GLU A 50 -29.91 -1.16 -0.20
CA GLU A 50 -31.02 -0.88 -1.12
C GLU A 50 -31.59 0.52 -0.88
N GLN A 51 -31.74 0.93 0.37
CA GLN A 51 -32.14 2.29 0.70
C GLN A 51 -31.14 3.33 0.20
N MET A 52 -29.86 3.06 0.36
CA MET A 52 -28.82 3.96 -0.13
C MET A 52 -28.83 4.03 -1.66
N ALA A 53 -29.07 2.93 -2.35
CA ALA A 53 -29.23 2.91 -3.81
C ALA A 53 -30.37 3.82 -4.27
N ARG A 54 -31.52 3.76 -3.59
CA ARG A 54 -32.66 4.64 -3.92
C ARG A 54 -32.34 6.09 -3.59
N LEU A 55 -31.63 6.34 -2.51
CA LEU A 55 -31.19 7.69 -2.14
C LEU A 55 -30.23 8.28 -3.19
N VAL A 56 -29.28 7.51 -3.68
CA VAL A 56 -28.37 7.91 -4.75
C VAL A 56 -29.15 8.34 -5.99
N GLU A 57 -30.11 7.52 -6.41
CA GLU A 57 -31.01 7.84 -7.56
C GLU A 57 -31.77 9.15 -7.32
N ALA A 58 -32.32 9.32 -6.13
CA ALA A 58 -33.05 10.52 -5.77
C ALA A 58 -32.17 11.78 -5.76
N ARG A 59 -30.96 11.69 -5.21
CA ARG A 59 -30.04 12.83 -5.19
C ARG A 59 -29.56 13.20 -6.59
N LEU A 60 -29.29 12.22 -7.45
CA LEU A 60 -28.95 12.47 -8.84
C LEU A 60 -30.11 13.15 -9.57
N ALA A 61 -31.34 12.72 -9.30
CA ALA A 61 -32.55 13.34 -9.87
C ALA A 61 -32.69 14.81 -9.46
N ASP A 62 -32.30 15.18 -8.24
CA ASP A 62 -32.28 16.57 -7.78
C ASP A 62 -31.35 17.46 -8.64
N PHE A 63 -30.30 16.86 -9.21
CA PHE A 63 -29.39 17.52 -10.16
C PHE A 63 -29.79 17.29 -11.61
N ARG A 64 -31.00 16.82 -11.86
CA ARG A 64 -31.53 16.52 -13.19
C ARG A 64 -30.75 15.46 -13.95
N ILE A 65 -30.19 14.50 -13.21
CA ILE A 65 -29.51 13.33 -13.77
C ILE A 65 -30.41 12.12 -13.53
N LYS A 66 -30.87 11.50 -14.60
CA LYS A 66 -31.62 10.25 -14.52
C LYS A 66 -30.63 9.08 -14.64
N ALA A 67 -30.54 8.29 -13.60
CA ALA A 67 -29.73 7.10 -13.55
C ALA A 67 -30.37 6.06 -12.64
N ASP A 68 -30.22 4.79 -12.99
CA ASP A 68 -30.67 3.67 -12.18
C ASP A 68 -29.51 2.96 -11.56
N VAL A 69 -29.59 2.66 -10.27
CA VAL A 69 -28.62 1.79 -9.60
C VAL A 69 -28.99 0.35 -9.92
N VAL A 70 -28.15 -0.29 -10.72
CA VAL A 70 -28.39 -1.66 -11.20
C VAL A 70 -27.67 -2.71 -10.35
N ASN A 71 -26.63 -2.30 -9.61
CA ASN A 71 -25.88 -3.19 -8.77
C ASN A 71 -25.13 -2.41 -7.69
N TYR A 72 -24.78 -3.09 -6.61
CA TYR A 72 -23.89 -2.53 -5.59
C TYR A 72 -22.93 -3.61 -5.08
N SER A 73 -21.71 -3.19 -4.78
CA SER A 73 -20.64 -4.05 -4.27
C SER A 73 -20.12 -3.48 -2.95
N PRO A 74 -20.57 -4.03 -1.81
CA PRO A 74 -20.10 -3.56 -0.51
C PRO A 74 -18.68 -4.05 -0.27
N GLY A 75 -17.81 -3.13 0.10
CA GLY A 75 -16.44 -3.41 0.54
C GLY A 75 -16.26 -3.10 2.02
N PRO A 76 -15.05 -3.32 2.58
CA PRO A 76 -14.80 -3.09 4.00
C PRO A 76 -14.82 -1.61 4.39
N VAL A 77 -14.45 -0.73 3.49
CA VAL A 77 -14.36 0.73 3.73
C VAL A 77 -15.29 1.52 2.82
N ILE A 78 -15.43 1.09 1.58
CA ILE A 78 -16.14 1.76 0.50
C ILE A 78 -17.15 0.79 -0.10
N THR A 79 -18.33 1.32 -0.48
CA THR A 79 -19.30 0.60 -1.28
C THR A 79 -19.37 1.24 -2.67
N ARG A 80 -19.34 0.43 -3.72
CA ARG A 80 -19.54 0.87 -5.10
C ARG A 80 -20.96 0.61 -5.53
N PHE A 81 -21.61 1.65 -6.03
CA PHE A 81 -22.89 1.55 -6.72
C PHE A 81 -22.66 1.66 -8.23
N GLU A 82 -23.21 0.74 -8.99
CA GLU A 82 -23.13 0.76 -10.45
C GLU A 82 -24.38 1.43 -11.01
N LEU A 83 -24.17 2.48 -11.82
CA LEU A 83 -25.23 3.31 -12.38
C LEU A 83 -25.40 3.02 -13.87
N ASN A 84 -26.63 2.76 -14.26
CA ASN A 84 -27.03 2.80 -15.66
C ASN A 84 -27.57 4.20 -15.97
N LEU A 85 -26.82 4.96 -16.75
CA LEU A 85 -27.19 6.33 -17.09
C LEU A 85 -28.26 6.34 -18.17
N ALA A 86 -29.23 7.26 -18.07
CA ALA A 86 -30.19 7.47 -19.13
C ALA A 86 -29.50 7.90 -20.44
N PRO A 87 -30.11 7.60 -21.61
CA PRO A 87 -29.56 8.02 -22.90
C PRO A 87 -29.21 9.52 -22.92
N GLY A 88 -28.04 9.85 -23.41
CA GLY A 88 -27.56 11.23 -23.51
C GLY A 88 -26.90 11.79 -22.23
N VAL A 89 -26.96 11.11 -21.10
CA VAL A 89 -26.27 11.51 -19.88
C VAL A 89 -24.84 11.07 -19.95
N LYS A 90 -23.90 12.01 -19.79
CA LYS A 90 -22.45 11.73 -19.79
C LYS A 90 -21.95 11.52 -18.38
N ALA A 91 -21.03 10.56 -18.20
CA ALA A 91 -20.39 10.27 -16.92
C ALA A 91 -19.65 11.50 -16.35
N ALA A 92 -19.02 12.31 -17.20
CA ALA A 92 -18.35 13.54 -16.79
C ALA A 92 -19.26 14.51 -16.04
N ARG A 93 -20.54 14.51 -16.34
CA ARG A 93 -21.52 15.35 -15.63
C ARG A 93 -21.64 14.96 -14.16
N ILE A 94 -21.58 13.67 -13.87
CA ILE A 94 -21.59 13.18 -12.49
C ILE A 94 -20.27 13.50 -11.79
N SER A 95 -19.14 13.31 -12.47
CA SER A 95 -17.82 13.66 -11.95
C SER A 95 -17.72 15.12 -11.54
N ASN A 96 -18.28 16.02 -12.35
CA ASN A 96 -18.30 17.46 -12.06
C ASN A 96 -19.18 17.82 -10.87
N LEU A 97 -20.12 16.97 -10.50
CA LEU A 97 -21.04 17.15 -9.37
C LEU A 97 -20.59 16.38 -8.12
N SER A 98 -19.43 15.76 -8.11
CA SER A 98 -19.02 14.85 -7.03
C SER A 98 -19.02 15.50 -5.66
N ARG A 99 -18.60 16.75 -5.54
CA ARG A 99 -18.63 17.50 -4.28
C ARG A 99 -20.04 17.83 -3.82
N ASP A 100 -20.90 18.24 -4.74
CA ASP A 100 -22.30 18.54 -4.45
C ASP A 100 -23.07 17.28 -4.06
N LEU A 101 -22.79 16.16 -4.74
CA LEU A 101 -23.35 14.86 -4.39
C LEU A 101 -22.87 14.41 -3.00
N ALA A 102 -21.60 14.57 -2.67
CA ALA A 102 -21.06 14.23 -1.35
C ALA A 102 -21.83 14.98 -0.26
N ARG A 103 -22.04 16.27 -0.45
CA ARG A 103 -22.79 17.09 0.50
C ARG A 103 -24.24 16.64 0.60
N SER A 104 -24.92 16.37 -0.52
CA SER A 104 -26.32 15.97 -0.52
C SER A 104 -26.55 14.57 0.04
N LEU A 105 -25.54 13.71 0.00
CA LEU A 105 -25.54 12.36 0.57
C LEU A 105 -24.98 12.32 2.00
N SER A 106 -24.62 13.47 2.55
CA SER A 106 -24.04 13.59 3.89
C SER A 106 -22.79 12.71 4.09
N THR A 107 -21.95 12.65 3.08
CA THR A 107 -20.69 11.91 3.10
C THR A 107 -19.51 12.85 2.88
N VAL A 108 -18.32 12.42 3.34
CA VAL A 108 -17.10 13.24 3.25
C VAL A 108 -16.57 13.34 1.82
N ALA A 109 -16.82 12.34 1.00
CA ALA A 109 -16.38 12.30 -0.39
C ALA A 109 -17.21 11.32 -1.21
N VAL A 110 -17.26 11.57 -2.51
CA VAL A 110 -17.82 10.67 -3.51
C VAL A 110 -16.79 10.53 -4.62
N ARG A 111 -16.46 9.31 -4.99
CA ARG A 111 -15.59 9.03 -6.12
C ARG A 111 -16.38 8.48 -7.28
N VAL A 112 -16.20 9.08 -8.46
CA VAL A 112 -16.85 8.63 -9.69
C VAL A 112 -15.84 7.85 -10.53
N VAL A 113 -16.21 6.62 -10.90
CA VAL A 113 -15.43 5.77 -11.82
C VAL A 113 -16.18 5.78 -13.15
N GLU A 114 -15.70 6.58 -14.10
CA GLU A 114 -16.41 6.81 -15.37
C GLU A 114 -16.44 5.57 -16.26
N VAL A 115 -15.41 4.72 -16.17
CA VAL A 115 -15.29 3.49 -16.95
C VAL A 115 -15.00 2.33 -16.01
N ILE A 116 -15.91 1.36 -15.98
CA ILE A 116 -15.68 0.06 -15.33
C ILE A 116 -15.38 -0.95 -16.43
N PRO A 117 -14.18 -1.55 -16.46
CA PRO A 117 -13.83 -2.50 -17.53
C PRO A 117 -14.85 -3.62 -17.67
N GLY A 118 -15.30 -3.85 -18.90
CA GLY A 118 -16.25 -4.92 -19.22
C GLY A 118 -17.70 -4.64 -18.88
N LYS A 119 -18.04 -3.43 -18.41
CA LYS A 119 -19.40 -3.06 -18.03
C LYS A 119 -19.82 -1.74 -18.66
N PRO A 120 -21.09 -1.59 -19.05
CA PRO A 120 -21.61 -0.33 -19.59
C PRO A 120 -22.01 0.68 -18.53
N TYR A 121 -21.67 0.43 -17.27
CA TYR A 121 -22.10 1.21 -16.11
C TYR A 121 -21.01 2.15 -15.62
N VAL A 122 -21.45 3.19 -14.92
CA VAL A 122 -20.58 4.12 -14.20
C VAL A 122 -20.56 3.73 -12.72
N GLY A 123 -19.40 3.75 -12.09
CA GLY A 123 -19.24 3.49 -10.67
C GLY A 123 -19.39 4.77 -9.84
N LEU A 124 -20.13 4.68 -8.74
CA LEU A 124 -20.18 5.69 -7.70
C LEU A 124 -19.75 5.06 -6.39
N GLU A 125 -18.63 5.51 -5.85
CA GLU A 125 -18.05 4.94 -4.63
C GLU A 125 -18.30 5.86 -3.44
N LEU A 126 -18.91 5.31 -2.40
CA LEU A 126 -19.25 6.02 -1.18
C LEU A 126 -18.57 5.35 0.02
N PRO A 127 -18.02 6.15 0.96
CA PRO A 127 -17.49 5.58 2.19
C PRO A 127 -18.60 4.93 3.02
N ASN A 128 -18.31 3.78 3.61
CA ASN A 128 -19.22 3.13 4.54
C ASN A 128 -19.38 3.98 5.81
N LYS A 129 -20.56 3.95 6.43
CA LYS A 129 -20.77 4.58 7.73
C LYS A 129 -19.96 3.90 8.82
N LYS A 130 -19.88 2.56 8.78
CA LYS A 130 -19.01 1.74 9.65
C LYS A 130 -17.89 1.17 8.80
N ARG A 131 -16.68 1.69 8.99
CA ARG A 131 -15.48 1.15 8.35
C ARG A 131 -15.02 -0.09 9.09
N GLN A 132 -14.78 -1.18 8.35
CA GLN A 132 -14.13 -2.34 8.90
C GLN A 132 -12.63 -2.10 8.95
N THR A 133 -11.99 -2.50 10.06
CA THR A 133 -10.53 -2.51 10.13
C THR A 133 -9.98 -3.61 9.24
N VAL A 134 -9.02 -3.24 8.40
CA VAL A 134 -8.26 -4.21 7.61
C VAL A 134 -7.04 -4.61 8.45
N TYR A 135 -6.97 -5.88 8.83
CA TYR A 135 -5.90 -6.40 9.68
C TYR A 135 -4.72 -6.84 8.82
N LEU A 136 -3.52 -6.41 9.20
CA LEU A 136 -2.31 -6.79 8.49
C LEU A 136 -2.17 -8.32 8.41
N ARG A 137 -2.46 -9.01 9.52
CA ARG A 137 -2.38 -10.46 9.59
C ARG A 137 -3.19 -11.16 8.50
N GLU A 138 -4.43 -10.72 8.27
CA GLU A 138 -5.29 -11.37 7.27
C GLU A 138 -4.83 -11.12 5.83
N VAL A 139 -4.20 -9.98 5.56
CA VAL A 139 -3.67 -9.66 4.23
C VAL A 139 -2.35 -10.40 3.97
N LEU A 140 -1.52 -10.56 4.99
CA LEU A 140 -0.30 -11.37 4.90
C LEU A 140 -0.62 -12.88 4.79
N ASP A 141 -1.66 -13.33 5.48
CA ASP A 141 -2.12 -14.73 5.43
C ASP A 141 -3.01 -14.96 4.21
N ASN A 142 -2.42 -14.78 3.04
CA ASN A 142 -3.11 -14.94 1.77
C ASN A 142 -2.18 -15.59 0.75
N ALA A 143 -2.74 -16.44 -0.12
CA ALA A 143 -1.99 -17.16 -1.14
C ALA A 143 -1.26 -16.20 -2.09
N LYS A 144 -1.86 -15.07 -2.47
CA LYS A 144 -1.22 -14.08 -3.36
C LYS A 144 0.10 -13.57 -2.78
N PHE A 145 0.15 -13.37 -1.46
CA PHE A 145 1.36 -12.95 -0.79
C PHE A 145 2.32 -14.13 -0.58
N ARG A 146 1.85 -15.24 -0.02
CA ARG A 146 2.69 -16.40 0.31
C ARG A 146 3.36 -17.03 -0.91
N GLU A 147 2.62 -17.17 -2.00
CA GLU A 147 3.07 -17.90 -3.19
C GLU A 147 3.85 -17.03 -4.17
N ASN A 148 3.87 -15.71 -3.99
CA ASN A 148 4.68 -14.86 -4.83
C ASN A 148 6.17 -15.11 -4.53
N PRO A 149 6.99 -15.45 -5.55
CA PRO A 149 8.40 -15.79 -5.32
C PRO A 149 9.29 -14.58 -4.99
N SER A 150 8.84 -13.36 -5.26
CA SER A 150 9.65 -12.18 -5.01
C SER A 150 9.77 -11.88 -3.52
N PRO A 151 10.98 -11.71 -2.98
CA PRO A 151 11.16 -11.29 -1.60
C PRO A 151 10.76 -9.83 -1.35
N LEU A 152 10.56 -9.05 -2.41
CA LEU A 152 10.11 -7.66 -2.36
C LEU A 152 8.59 -7.53 -2.53
N THR A 153 7.86 -8.61 -2.36
CA THR A 153 6.40 -8.58 -2.36
C THR A 153 5.88 -7.87 -1.11
N VAL A 154 4.99 -6.93 -1.32
CA VAL A 154 4.37 -6.14 -0.24
C VAL A 154 2.86 -6.22 -0.33
N VAL A 155 2.20 -6.13 0.82
CA VAL A 155 0.74 -5.98 0.88
C VAL A 155 0.38 -4.50 0.89
N LEU A 156 -0.64 -4.14 0.13
CA LEU A 156 -1.14 -2.77 0.05
C LEU A 156 -2.46 -2.60 0.81
N GLY A 157 -3.16 -3.68 1.06
CA GLY A 157 -4.44 -3.68 1.76
C GLY A 157 -5.45 -4.59 1.08
N LYS A 158 -6.70 -4.16 1.06
CA LYS A 158 -7.80 -4.83 0.37
C LYS A 158 -8.40 -3.90 -0.67
N ASP A 159 -8.87 -4.47 -1.77
CA ASP A 159 -9.64 -3.72 -2.76
C ASP A 159 -11.09 -3.51 -2.27
N ILE A 160 -11.90 -2.87 -3.09
CA ILE A 160 -13.29 -2.57 -2.72
C ILE A 160 -14.16 -3.81 -2.53
N ALA A 161 -13.78 -4.94 -3.13
CA ALA A 161 -14.47 -6.21 -2.95
C ALA A 161 -14.02 -6.97 -1.68
N GLY A 162 -12.97 -6.47 -1.01
CA GLY A 162 -12.41 -7.12 0.17
C GLY A 162 -11.31 -8.12 -0.13
N ASP A 163 -10.83 -8.19 -1.38
CA ASP A 163 -9.74 -9.07 -1.76
C ASP A 163 -8.37 -8.43 -1.45
N PRO A 164 -7.40 -9.20 -0.96
CA PRO A 164 -6.06 -8.68 -0.72
C PRO A 164 -5.39 -8.15 -1.98
N VAL A 165 -4.72 -7.01 -1.85
CA VAL A 165 -3.93 -6.40 -2.92
C VAL A 165 -2.46 -6.49 -2.55
N VAL A 166 -1.69 -7.13 -3.40
CA VAL A 166 -0.24 -7.26 -3.25
C VAL A 166 0.47 -6.68 -4.46
N ALA A 167 1.71 -6.25 -4.25
CA ALA A 167 2.55 -5.72 -5.32
C ALA A 167 3.98 -6.19 -5.12
N ASP A 168 4.78 -6.11 -6.16
CA ASP A 168 6.20 -6.44 -6.12
C ASP A 168 7.01 -5.15 -6.31
N LEU A 169 7.74 -4.74 -5.28
CA LEU A 169 8.59 -3.54 -5.34
C LEU A 169 9.71 -3.66 -6.38
N ALA A 170 10.13 -4.87 -6.72
CA ALA A 170 11.11 -5.06 -7.79
C ALA A 170 10.61 -4.53 -9.15
N LYS A 171 9.29 -4.53 -9.35
CA LYS A 171 8.63 -3.97 -10.54
C LYS A 171 8.27 -2.50 -10.39
N MET A 172 8.48 -1.93 -9.22
CA MET A 172 8.23 -0.53 -8.89
C MET A 172 9.47 0.06 -8.19
N PRO A 173 10.64 0.09 -8.87
CA PRO A 173 11.92 0.39 -8.22
C PRO A 173 12.01 1.83 -7.68
N HIS A 174 11.16 2.73 -8.17
CA HIS A 174 11.10 4.13 -7.75
C HIS A 174 9.66 4.48 -7.38
N LEU A 175 9.23 4.00 -6.22
CA LEU A 175 7.87 4.22 -5.74
C LEU A 175 7.80 5.50 -4.90
N LEU A 176 6.96 6.43 -5.32
CA LEU A 176 6.61 7.61 -4.52
C LEU A 176 5.33 7.31 -3.73
N VAL A 177 5.43 7.43 -2.42
CA VAL A 177 4.28 7.32 -1.51
C VAL A 177 4.01 8.69 -0.90
N ALA A 178 2.86 9.25 -1.18
CA ALA A 178 2.49 10.58 -0.73
C ALA A 178 1.15 10.57 0.00
N GLY A 179 1.03 11.43 0.99
CA GLY A 179 -0.20 11.61 1.74
C GLY A 179 -0.03 12.65 2.83
N THR A 180 -1.14 13.26 3.23
CA THR A 180 -1.18 14.19 4.35
C THR A 180 -1.18 13.42 5.68
N THR A 181 -0.96 14.14 6.79
CA THR A 181 -1.10 13.56 8.13
C THR A 181 -2.49 12.94 8.31
N GLY A 182 -2.52 11.70 8.80
CA GLY A 182 -3.77 10.96 8.99
C GLY A 182 -4.33 10.28 7.73
N SER A 183 -3.65 10.38 6.57
CA SER A 183 -4.08 9.74 5.32
C SER A 183 -3.80 8.23 5.25
N GLY A 184 -3.02 7.70 6.20
CA GLY A 184 -2.59 6.31 6.20
C GLY A 184 -1.23 6.06 5.54
N LYS A 185 -0.49 7.12 5.18
CA LYS A 185 0.85 6.99 4.56
C LYS A 185 1.81 6.21 5.44
N SER A 186 1.92 6.57 6.71
CA SER A 186 2.81 5.89 7.66
C SER A 186 2.42 4.44 7.88
N VAL A 187 1.14 4.16 7.99
CA VAL A 187 0.61 2.79 8.10
C VAL A 187 0.95 1.99 6.85
N GLY A 188 0.78 2.58 5.67
CA GLY A 188 1.10 1.94 4.40
C GLY A 188 2.58 1.63 4.25
N VAL A 189 3.46 2.56 4.60
CA VAL A 189 4.91 2.35 4.57
C VAL A 189 5.32 1.25 5.56
N ASN A 190 4.79 1.27 6.78
CA ASN A 190 5.03 0.22 7.76
C ASN A 190 4.54 -1.14 7.27
N ALA A 191 3.38 -1.21 6.64
CA ALA A 191 2.86 -2.45 6.08
C ALA A 191 3.77 -3.01 4.99
N MET A 192 4.36 -2.17 4.15
CA MET A 192 5.33 -2.59 3.14
C MET A 192 6.62 -3.13 3.78
N ILE A 193 7.17 -2.44 4.77
CA ILE A 193 8.35 -2.90 5.49
C ILE A 193 8.09 -4.24 6.18
N LEU A 194 6.98 -4.34 6.92
CA LEU A 194 6.60 -5.56 7.63
C LEU A 194 6.35 -6.72 6.67
N SER A 195 5.77 -6.47 5.50
CA SER A 195 5.60 -7.49 4.47
C SER A 195 6.92 -8.16 4.11
N MET A 196 7.95 -7.35 3.88
CA MET A 196 9.28 -7.86 3.55
C MET A 196 9.91 -8.60 4.73
N LEU A 197 9.73 -8.12 5.96
CA LEU A 197 10.25 -8.77 7.16
C LEU A 197 9.58 -10.13 7.43
N TYR A 198 8.31 -10.28 7.07
CA TYR A 198 7.59 -11.55 7.20
C TYR A 198 7.90 -12.55 6.08
N LYS A 199 8.54 -12.11 5.01
CA LYS A 199 8.79 -12.95 3.83
C LYS A 199 10.26 -13.23 3.57
N ALA A 200 11.15 -12.30 3.88
CA ALA A 200 12.53 -12.33 3.43
C ALA A 200 13.52 -12.38 4.59
N GLN A 201 14.56 -13.19 4.43
CA GLN A 201 15.72 -13.16 5.31
C GLN A 201 16.62 -11.97 4.97
N PRO A 202 17.50 -11.55 5.88
CA PRO A 202 18.46 -10.47 5.60
C PRO A 202 19.36 -10.73 4.39
N GLU A 203 19.53 -11.98 4.00
CA GLU A 203 20.29 -12.37 2.81
C GLU A 203 19.58 -11.99 1.52
N ASP A 204 18.24 -11.91 1.57
CA ASP A 204 17.41 -11.67 0.40
C ASP A 204 17.04 -10.20 0.24
N VAL A 205 16.85 -9.48 1.36
CA VAL A 205 16.42 -8.08 1.36
C VAL A 205 17.22 -7.30 2.41
N ARG A 206 17.74 -6.16 2.01
CA ARG A 206 18.46 -5.23 2.87
C ARG A 206 17.79 -3.86 2.82
N PHE A 207 17.84 -3.15 3.95
CA PHE A 207 17.28 -1.81 4.08
C PHE A 207 18.35 -0.77 4.39
N ILE A 208 18.18 0.39 3.78
CA ILE A 208 18.70 1.66 4.27
C ILE A 208 17.47 2.51 4.57
N MET A 209 17.28 2.84 5.84
CA MET A 209 16.15 3.65 6.28
C MET A 209 16.63 5.05 6.62
N ILE A 210 15.99 6.06 6.02
CA ILE A 210 16.32 7.47 6.21
C ILE A 210 15.09 8.16 6.80
N ASP A 211 15.23 8.68 8.02
CA ASP A 211 14.17 9.32 8.78
C ASP A 211 14.68 10.62 9.41
N PRO A 212 14.78 11.72 8.63
CA PRO A 212 15.37 12.97 9.12
C PRO A 212 14.60 13.60 10.28
N LYS A 213 13.30 13.34 10.36
CA LYS A 213 12.43 13.86 11.41
C LYS A 213 12.38 13.00 12.66
N MET A 214 12.99 11.80 12.63
CA MET A 214 13.02 10.84 13.73
C MET A 214 11.64 10.44 14.27
N LEU A 215 10.63 10.34 13.40
CA LEU A 215 9.23 10.16 13.81
C LEU A 215 8.72 8.73 13.65
N GLU A 216 9.24 7.95 12.69
CA GLU A 216 8.50 6.76 12.25
C GLU A 216 9.35 5.47 12.20
N LEU A 217 10.63 5.55 11.88
CA LEU A 217 11.43 4.38 11.55
C LEU A 217 12.33 3.88 12.68
N SER A 218 12.38 4.58 13.81
CA SER A 218 13.22 4.19 14.96
C SER A 218 12.85 2.83 15.54
N VAL A 219 11.61 2.39 15.37
CA VAL A 219 11.14 1.07 15.84
C VAL A 219 11.86 -0.08 15.15
N TYR A 220 12.43 0.15 13.98
CA TYR A 220 13.16 -0.87 13.22
C TYR A 220 14.64 -0.96 13.57
N GLU A 221 15.13 -0.08 14.46
CA GLU A 221 16.54 -0.11 14.85
C GLU A 221 16.91 -1.48 15.41
N GLY A 222 18.05 -2.01 14.95
CA GLY A 222 18.55 -3.30 15.39
C GLY A 222 18.06 -4.51 14.59
N ILE A 223 17.15 -4.36 13.63
CA ILE A 223 16.77 -5.50 12.77
C ILE A 223 17.96 -5.90 11.89
N PRO A 224 18.17 -7.22 11.65
CA PRO A 224 19.34 -7.69 10.90
C PRO A 224 19.35 -7.29 9.43
N HIS A 225 18.23 -6.87 8.89
CA HIS A 225 18.08 -6.42 7.49
C HIS A 225 18.70 -5.05 7.24
N LEU A 226 18.94 -4.23 8.28
CA LEU A 226 19.53 -2.90 8.12
C LEU A 226 21.00 -2.99 7.73
N LEU A 227 21.38 -2.22 6.71
CA LEU A 227 22.80 -2.05 6.32
C LEU A 227 23.53 -1.08 7.25
N THR A 228 22.80 -0.16 7.86
CA THR A 228 23.31 0.83 8.81
C THR A 228 22.22 1.13 9.84
N GLU A 229 22.57 1.84 10.90
CA GLU A 229 21.55 2.43 11.78
C GLU A 229 20.56 3.28 10.98
N VAL A 230 19.37 3.48 11.50
CA VAL A 230 18.41 4.38 10.89
C VAL A 230 19.03 5.77 10.77
N VAL A 231 19.12 6.27 9.55
CA VAL A 231 19.82 7.51 9.22
C VAL A 231 18.93 8.69 9.53
N THR A 232 19.38 9.59 10.38
CA THR A 232 18.63 10.78 10.81
C THR A 232 19.29 12.08 10.39
N ASP A 233 20.57 12.06 10.06
CA ASP A 233 21.34 13.21 9.60
C ASP A 233 21.33 13.26 8.07
N MET A 234 21.14 14.45 7.51
CA MET A 234 21.09 14.68 6.06
C MET A 234 22.44 14.37 5.37
N LYS A 235 23.56 14.60 6.04
CA LYS A 235 24.89 14.27 5.52
C LYS A 235 25.05 12.76 5.39
N ASP A 236 24.66 12.01 6.40
CA ASP A 236 24.70 10.55 6.39
C ASP A 236 23.72 9.98 5.35
N ALA A 237 22.58 10.62 5.17
CA ALA A 237 21.61 10.25 4.13
C ALA A 237 22.23 10.39 2.73
N ALA A 238 22.91 11.49 2.46
CA ALA A 238 23.60 11.71 1.19
C ALA A 238 24.70 10.65 0.97
N ASN A 239 25.46 10.32 2.00
CA ASN A 239 26.50 9.29 1.94
C ASN A 239 25.90 7.90 1.67
N ALA A 240 24.81 7.56 2.31
CA ALA A 240 24.09 6.29 2.10
C ALA A 240 23.58 6.16 0.67
N LEU A 241 23.03 7.24 0.12
CA LEU A 241 22.57 7.27 -1.27
C LEU A 241 23.71 7.14 -2.27
N ARG A 242 24.83 7.80 -2.03
CA ARG A 242 26.03 7.65 -2.86
C ARG A 242 26.56 6.23 -2.83
N TRP A 243 26.61 5.62 -1.65
CA TRP A 243 27.00 4.22 -1.52
C TRP A 243 26.09 3.32 -2.35
N SER A 244 24.78 3.55 -2.30
CA SER A 244 23.80 2.78 -3.05
C SER A 244 24.01 2.89 -4.57
N VAL A 245 24.31 4.07 -5.06
CA VAL A 245 24.64 4.29 -6.47
C VAL A 245 25.91 3.53 -6.86
N ASN A 246 26.95 3.64 -6.06
CA ASN A 246 28.22 2.96 -6.30
C ASN A 246 28.05 1.43 -6.29
N GLU A 247 27.25 0.91 -5.37
CA GLU A 247 26.94 -0.52 -5.30
C GLU A 247 26.14 -0.99 -6.52
N MET A 248 25.18 -0.19 -6.97
CA MET A 248 24.41 -0.48 -8.18
C MET A 248 25.32 -0.53 -9.41
N GLU A 249 26.22 0.42 -9.56
CA GLU A 249 27.21 0.44 -10.65
C GLU A 249 28.14 -0.76 -10.60
N ARG A 250 28.60 -1.13 -9.42
CA ARG A 250 29.42 -2.33 -9.21
C ARG A 250 28.70 -3.59 -9.68
N ARG A 251 27.43 -3.74 -9.33
CA ARG A 251 26.60 -4.86 -9.75
C ARG A 251 26.37 -4.87 -11.25
N TYR A 252 26.16 -3.72 -11.88
CA TYR A 252 26.06 -3.62 -13.33
C TYR A 252 27.33 -4.09 -14.04
N LYS A 253 28.50 -3.70 -13.53
CA LYS A 253 29.78 -4.16 -14.10
C LYS A 253 29.93 -5.67 -13.99
N LEU A 254 29.54 -6.26 -12.85
CA LEU A 254 29.57 -7.71 -12.69
C LEU A 254 28.59 -8.42 -13.64
N MET A 255 27.40 -7.90 -13.78
CA MET A 255 26.43 -8.44 -14.73
C MET A 255 26.91 -8.35 -16.17
N SER A 256 27.51 -7.24 -16.55
CA SER A 256 28.10 -7.05 -17.86
C SER A 256 29.23 -8.05 -18.12
N ALA A 257 30.12 -8.25 -17.16
CA ALA A 257 31.22 -9.23 -17.23
C ALA A 257 30.72 -10.66 -17.40
N LEU A 258 29.57 -10.99 -16.79
CA LEU A 258 28.92 -12.31 -16.92
C LEU A 258 27.99 -12.42 -18.11
N GLY A 259 27.76 -11.32 -18.85
CA GLY A 259 26.84 -11.31 -19.99
C GLY A 259 25.37 -11.51 -19.63
N VAL A 260 24.97 -11.14 -18.41
CA VAL A 260 23.61 -11.26 -17.92
C VAL A 260 22.97 -9.90 -17.69
N ARG A 261 21.63 -9.85 -17.74
CA ARG A 261 20.85 -8.62 -17.52
C ARG A 261 20.21 -8.56 -16.13
N ASN A 262 20.06 -9.70 -15.47
CA ASN A 262 19.45 -9.86 -14.16
C ASN A 262 20.34 -10.70 -13.23
#